data_80235aaa2668f5958b0ff65c3090db72
#
_entry.id   80235aaa2668f5958b0ff65c3090db72
#
_cell.length_a   1.000
_cell.length_b   1.000
_cell.length_c   1.000
_cell.angle_alpha   90.00
_cell.angle_beta   90.00
_cell.angle_gamma   90.00
#
_symmetry.space_group_name_H-M   'P 1'
#
loop_
_entity.id
_entity.type
_entity.pdbx_description
1 polymer ?
#
loop_
_entity_poly.entity_id
_entity_poly.type
_entity_poly.pdbx_seq_one_letter_code
_entity_poly.pdbx_strand_id
1 'polypeptide(L)'
;MKLLVTGGAGFIGSNFVLYRLKKYPQDSIINLDKLTYAGNLENLKSVEKNPQYEFVQGDICNPQLVDSLIKKVDLVVHFAAETHVDRSILDPAPFIKTNIEGTYVLLEGARKNGNKRFHHISTDEVFGALELGSKTKFSESTPYNPHSPYSASKASSDHLVRAYHDTFGLPITISNCANNYGPYQFPEKLFGLSITNILEGKKVPVYGDGLYVRDWLYVLDHCEAIDLIIQKGRVGETYLIGGLTQDISNIEIVKKIIKYMNKTENDIEYVKDRPGHDRRYAIDWTKINKELGWSPKHSFDEALQATIEWYKENENWWRKLKT
;
A
#
# COMPACT_ATOMS: atom_id res chain seq x y z
N MET A 1 4.99 15.96 -16.00
CA MET A 1 6.00 14.91 -15.67
C MET A 1 5.66 13.60 -16.36
N LYS A 2 6.69 12.80 -16.69
CA LYS A 2 6.53 11.40 -17.10
C LYS A 2 6.89 10.48 -15.95
N LEU A 3 5.97 9.61 -15.54
CA LEU A 3 6.14 8.72 -14.40
C LEU A 3 6.21 7.27 -14.86
N LEU A 4 7.12 6.48 -14.28
CA LEU A 4 7.02 5.03 -14.27
C LEU A 4 6.38 4.64 -12.93
N VAL A 5 5.16 4.12 -12.98
CA VAL A 5 4.45 3.56 -11.81
C VAL A 5 4.57 2.05 -11.90
N THR A 6 5.23 1.42 -10.93
CA THR A 6 5.30 -0.05 -10.86
C THR A 6 4.25 -0.58 -9.90
N GLY A 7 3.60 -1.69 -10.23
CA GLY A 7 2.50 -2.22 -9.42
C GLY A 7 1.21 -1.39 -9.54
N GLY A 8 1.06 -0.64 -10.63
CA GLY A 8 -0.07 0.26 -10.83
C GLY A 8 -1.40 -0.43 -11.14
N ALA A 9 -1.42 -1.74 -11.40
CA ALA A 9 -2.66 -2.52 -11.50
C ALA A 9 -3.13 -3.09 -10.14
N GLY A 10 -2.32 -2.95 -9.09
CA GLY A 10 -2.67 -3.32 -7.71
C GLY A 10 -3.57 -2.29 -7.03
N PHE A 11 -3.93 -2.54 -5.78
CA PHE A 11 -4.85 -1.72 -4.99
C PHE A 11 -4.42 -0.24 -4.87
N ILE A 12 -3.29 0.03 -4.19
CA ILE A 12 -2.84 1.41 -3.94
C ILE A 12 -2.36 2.05 -5.24
N GLY A 13 -1.60 1.30 -6.06
CA GLY A 13 -1.06 1.78 -7.32
C GLY A 13 -2.14 2.24 -8.31
N SER A 14 -3.25 1.50 -8.44
CA SER A 14 -4.35 1.90 -9.34
C SER A 14 -5.06 3.18 -8.86
N ASN A 15 -5.32 3.30 -7.56
CA ASN A 15 -5.86 4.52 -6.99
C ASN A 15 -4.93 5.72 -7.24
N PHE A 16 -3.61 5.53 -7.09
CA PHE A 16 -2.63 6.59 -7.39
C PHE A 16 -2.61 6.97 -8.88
N VAL A 17 -2.64 6.01 -9.80
CA VAL A 17 -2.72 6.26 -11.25
C VAL A 17 -3.96 7.08 -11.58
N LEU A 18 -5.14 6.68 -11.09
CA LEU A 18 -6.40 7.38 -11.30
C LEU A 18 -6.36 8.79 -10.72
N TYR A 19 -5.89 8.92 -9.48
CA TYR A 19 -5.73 10.21 -8.81
C TYR A 19 -4.81 11.15 -9.58
N ARG A 20 -3.63 10.64 -10.01
CA ARG A 20 -2.62 11.44 -10.69
C ARG A 20 -3.09 11.95 -12.04
N LEU A 21 -3.64 11.08 -12.89
CA LEU A 21 -4.17 11.44 -14.20
C LEU A 21 -5.33 12.43 -14.11
N LYS A 22 -6.19 12.31 -13.07
CA LYS A 22 -7.26 13.27 -12.83
C LYS A 22 -6.75 14.64 -12.39
N LYS A 23 -5.77 14.67 -11.49
CA LYS A 23 -5.24 15.91 -10.89
C LYS A 23 -4.29 16.65 -11.83
N TYR A 24 -3.52 15.92 -12.65
CA TYR A 24 -2.52 16.45 -13.56
C TYR A 24 -2.70 15.90 -14.96
N PRO A 25 -3.67 16.42 -15.74
CA PRO A 25 -3.97 15.89 -17.08
C PRO A 25 -2.81 15.99 -18.09
N GLN A 26 -1.77 16.77 -17.77
CA GLN A 26 -0.56 16.92 -18.61
C GLN A 26 0.54 15.92 -18.27
N ASP A 27 0.41 15.20 -17.16
CA ASP A 27 1.37 14.17 -16.77
C ASP A 27 1.08 12.89 -17.56
N SER A 28 2.13 12.13 -17.88
CA SER A 28 1.97 10.81 -18.50
C SER A 28 2.50 9.71 -17.57
N ILE A 29 1.84 8.57 -17.60
CA ILE A 29 2.15 7.42 -16.76
C ILE A 29 2.39 6.20 -17.62
N ILE A 30 3.57 5.58 -17.45
CA ILE A 30 3.83 4.20 -17.86
C ILE A 30 3.59 3.34 -16.63
N ASN A 31 2.61 2.45 -16.69
CA ASN A 31 2.31 1.49 -15.62
C ASN A 31 2.95 0.14 -15.93
N LEU A 32 3.99 -0.23 -15.20
CA LEU A 32 4.62 -1.54 -15.28
C LEU A 32 4.05 -2.46 -14.19
N ASP A 33 3.35 -3.52 -14.61
CA ASP A 33 2.78 -4.50 -13.69
C ASP A 33 2.95 -5.91 -14.26
N LYS A 34 3.26 -6.86 -13.39
CA LYS A 34 3.44 -8.27 -13.77
C LYS A 34 2.09 -8.99 -13.89
N LEU A 35 1.02 -8.41 -13.32
CA LEU A 35 -0.30 -9.01 -13.19
C LEU A 35 -0.23 -10.35 -12.43
N THR A 36 0.36 -10.32 -11.24
CA THR A 36 0.25 -11.43 -10.28
C THR A 36 -1.18 -11.47 -9.72
N TYR A 37 -1.42 -12.27 -8.69
CA TYR A 37 -2.77 -12.51 -8.17
C TYR A 37 -3.57 -11.25 -7.79
N ALA A 38 -2.91 -10.19 -7.36
CA ALA A 38 -3.56 -8.93 -6.94
C ALA A 38 -3.55 -7.82 -8.02
N GLY A 39 -2.85 -8.04 -9.14
CA GLY A 39 -2.85 -7.12 -10.27
C GLY A 39 -4.09 -7.30 -11.13
N ASN A 40 -4.90 -6.25 -11.29
CA ASN A 40 -6.17 -6.31 -12.02
C ASN A 40 -6.36 -5.08 -12.90
N LEU A 41 -6.35 -5.26 -14.22
CA LEU A 41 -6.53 -4.16 -15.19
C LEU A 41 -7.93 -3.53 -15.15
N GLU A 42 -8.94 -4.25 -14.64
CA GLU A 42 -10.28 -3.67 -14.44
C GLU A 42 -10.24 -2.44 -13.50
N ASN A 43 -9.26 -2.35 -12.61
CA ASN A 43 -9.05 -1.19 -11.74
C ASN A 43 -8.78 0.10 -12.55
N LEU A 44 -8.23 -0.03 -13.75
CA LEU A 44 -7.78 1.07 -14.61
C LEU A 44 -8.61 1.19 -15.89
N LYS A 45 -9.75 0.50 -15.96
CA LYS A 45 -10.65 0.48 -17.12
C LYS A 45 -11.06 1.88 -17.58
N SER A 46 -11.31 2.78 -16.63
CA SER A 46 -11.71 4.16 -16.92
C SER A 46 -10.64 5.01 -17.61
N VAL A 47 -9.37 4.58 -17.52
CA VAL A 47 -8.23 5.31 -18.11
C VAL A 47 -7.51 4.51 -19.20
N GLU A 48 -7.98 3.33 -19.58
CA GLU A 48 -7.32 2.48 -20.58
C GLU A 48 -7.13 3.16 -21.95
N LYS A 49 -8.02 4.09 -22.30
CA LYS A 49 -7.97 4.86 -23.56
C LYS A 49 -7.39 6.28 -23.40
N ASN A 50 -6.92 6.63 -22.20
CA ASN A 50 -6.32 7.92 -21.97
C ASN A 50 -4.94 8.00 -22.68
N PRO A 51 -4.70 8.98 -23.57
CA PRO A 51 -3.41 9.09 -24.28
C PRO A 51 -2.21 9.35 -23.38
N GLN A 52 -2.44 9.74 -22.13
CA GLN A 52 -1.40 9.93 -21.12
C GLN A 52 -1.14 8.67 -20.27
N TYR A 53 -1.82 7.55 -20.55
CA TYR A 53 -1.65 6.29 -19.85
C TYR A 53 -1.16 5.19 -20.80
N GLU A 54 -0.07 4.54 -20.43
CA GLU A 54 0.48 3.36 -21.12
C GLU A 54 0.61 2.21 -20.12
N PHE A 55 0.07 1.05 -20.48
CA PHE A 55 0.26 -0.18 -19.71
C PHE A 55 1.34 -1.06 -20.34
N VAL A 56 2.27 -1.53 -19.51
CA VAL A 56 3.30 -2.49 -19.90
C VAL A 56 3.21 -3.69 -18.95
N GLN A 57 2.91 -4.86 -19.49
CA GLN A 57 2.98 -6.09 -18.72
C GLN A 57 4.43 -6.56 -18.61
N GLY A 58 4.96 -6.68 -17.39
CA GLY A 58 6.34 -7.15 -17.19
C GLY A 58 6.76 -7.21 -15.74
N ASP A 59 7.88 -7.90 -15.52
CA ASP A 59 8.48 -8.11 -14.21
C ASP A 59 9.53 -7.02 -13.92
N ILE A 60 9.46 -6.39 -12.75
CA ILE A 60 10.47 -5.42 -12.27
C ILE A 60 11.85 -6.06 -12.09
N CYS A 61 11.93 -7.39 -11.97
CA CYS A 61 13.18 -8.14 -11.94
C CYS A 61 13.82 -8.32 -13.32
N ASN A 62 13.24 -7.77 -14.41
CA ASN A 62 13.83 -7.80 -15.75
C ASN A 62 14.64 -6.53 -16.02
N PRO A 63 16.01 -6.57 -15.97
CA PRO A 63 16.82 -5.36 -16.09
C PRO A 63 16.70 -4.67 -17.46
N GLN A 64 16.55 -5.44 -18.55
CA GLN A 64 16.46 -4.90 -19.91
C GLN A 64 15.15 -4.12 -20.10
N LEU A 65 14.02 -4.69 -19.62
CA LEU A 65 12.73 -4.02 -19.67
C LEU A 65 12.75 -2.75 -18.81
N VAL A 66 13.18 -2.85 -17.56
CA VAL A 66 13.28 -1.74 -16.61
C VAL A 66 14.12 -0.60 -17.18
N ASP A 67 15.32 -0.90 -17.70
CA ASP A 67 16.19 0.10 -18.32
C ASP A 67 15.50 0.82 -19.49
N SER A 68 14.81 0.07 -20.36
CA SER A 68 14.09 0.62 -21.52
C SER A 68 12.95 1.58 -21.13
N LEU A 69 12.31 1.34 -20.00
CA LEU A 69 11.20 2.16 -19.50
C LEU A 69 11.70 3.38 -18.72
N ILE A 70 12.71 3.22 -17.86
CA ILE A 70 13.25 4.30 -17.04
C ILE A 70 13.88 5.41 -17.91
N LYS A 71 14.46 5.08 -19.06
CA LYS A 71 14.96 6.05 -20.04
C LYS A 71 13.90 7.07 -20.49
N LYS A 72 12.65 6.68 -20.49
CA LYS A 72 11.52 7.47 -21.02
C LYS A 72 10.87 8.37 -19.98
N VAL A 73 11.24 8.28 -18.70
CA VAL A 73 10.53 8.92 -17.58
C VAL A 73 11.43 9.84 -16.76
N ASP A 74 10.79 10.70 -15.97
CA ASP A 74 11.45 11.64 -15.06
C ASP A 74 11.53 11.10 -13.64
N LEU A 75 10.56 10.27 -13.25
CA LEU A 75 10.34 9.78 -11.89
C LEU A 75 9.86 8.33 -11.90
N VAL A 76 10.38 7.52 -10.99
CA VAL A 76 9.86 6.19 -10.65
C VAL A 76 9.07 6.27 -9.36
N VAL A 77 7.82 5.76 -9.36
CA VAL A 77 6.98 5.60 -8.18
C VAL A 77 6.74 4.10 -7.99
N HIS A 78 7.35 3.54 -6.95
CA HIS A 78 7.50 2.10 -6.82
C HIS A 78 6.51 1.51 -5.82
N PHE A 79 5.38 0.95 -6.33
CA PHE A 79 4.38 0.22 -5.55
C PHE A 79 4.53 -1.31 -5.67
N ALA A 80 5.15 -1.82 -6.73
CA ALA A 80 5.22 -3.25 -6.98
C ALA A 80 5.88 -4.00 -5.81
N ALA A 81 5.15 -4.92 -5.21
CA ALA A 81 5.61 -5.75 -4.11
C ALA A 81 4.70 -6.98 -3.93
N GLU A 82 5.27 -8.08 -3.45
CA GLU A 82 4.49 -9.12 -2.80
C GLU A 82 4.13 -8.64 -1.38
N THR A 83 2.84 -8.72 -0.97
CA THR A 83 2.35 -8.00 0.23
C THR A 83 1.55 -8.83 1.22
N HIS A 84 1.23 -10.09 0.91
CA HIS A 84 0.38 -10.90 1.78
C HIS A 84 1.21 -11.65 2.83
N VAL A 85 1.12 -11.24 4.10
CA VAL A 85 1.92 -11.80 5.19
C VAL A 85 1.79 -13.33 5.28
N ASP A 86 0.54 -13.87 5.24
CA ASP A 86 0.33 -15.32 5.36
C ASP A 86 1.00 -16.10 4.21
N ARG A 87 0.97 -15.55 2.98
CA ARG A 87 1.72 -16.13 1.85
C ARG A 87 3.22 -16.07 2.06
N SER A 88 3.75 -15.01 2.70
CA SER A 88 5.17 -14.89 3.01
C SER A 88 5.66 -15.92 4.02
N ILE A 89 4.76 -16.37 4.92
CA ILE A 89 5.06 -17.43 5.90
C ILE A 89 5.10 -18.80 5.20
N LEU A 90 4.22 -19.02 4.22
CA LEU A 90 4.14 -20.28 3.48
C LEU A 90 5.24 -20.42 2.44
N ASP A 91 5.54 -19.34 1.69
CA ASP A 91 6.57 -19.28 0.66
C ASP A 91 7.23 -17.90 0.63
N PRO A 92 8.38 -17.71 1.29
CA PRO A 92 9.07 -16.41 1.34
C PRO A 92 9.84 -16.06 0.05
N ALA A 93 10.14 -17.01 -0.81
CA ALA A 93 11.02 -16.78 -1.97
C ALA A 93 10.51 -15.70 -2.95
N PRO A 94 9.20 -15.63 -3.31
CA PRO A 94 8.67 -14.55 -4.14
C PRO A 94 8.87 -13.16 -3.53
N PHE A 95 8.82 -13.04 -2.19
CA PHE A 95 9.01 -11.77 -1.48
C PHE A 95 10.45 -11.28 -1.58
N ILE A 96 11.42 -12.17 -1.41
CA ILE A 96 12.86 -11.84 -1.59
C ILE A 96 13.10 -11.39 -3.02
N LYS A 97 12.60 -12.14 -3.99
CA LYS A 97 12.78 -11.84 -5.42
C LYS A 97 12.14 -10.50 -5.79
N THR A 98 10.85 -10.33 -5.51
CA THR A 98 10.12 -9.14 -5.94
C THR A 98 10.54 -7.91 -5.13
N ASN A 99 10.53 -8.01 -3.80
CA ASN A 99 10.69 -6.83 -2.96
C ASN A 99 12.15 -6.38 -2.84
N ILE A 100 13.12 -7.30 -2.88
CA ILE A 100 14.55 -6.96 -2.76
C ILE A 100 15.21 -6.88 -4.14
N GLU A 101 15.23 -7.96 -4.90
CA GLU A 101 15.87 -7.99 -6.22
C GLU A 101 15.19 -7.02 -7.20
N GLY A 102 13.84 -7.00 -7.24
CA GLY A 102 13.09 -6.08 -8.09
C GLY A 102 13.36 -4.62 -7.76
N THR A 103 13.42 -4.27 -6.45
CA THR A 103 13.80 -2.92 -6.02
C THR A 103 15.24 -2.58 -6.44
N TYR A 104 16.17 -3.50 -6.26
CA TYR A 104 17.55 -3.32 -6.72
C TYR A 104 17.62 -3.04 -8.23
N VAL A 105 16.92 -3.81 -9.07
CA VAL A 105 16.89 -3.61 -10.52
C VAL A 105 16.37 -2.22 -10.90
N LEU A 106 15.30 -1.76 -10.24
CA LEU A 106 14.76 -0.41 -10.46
C LEU A 106 15.73 0.69 -10.05
N LEU A 107 16.40 0.54 -8.90
CA LEU A 107 17.41 1.49 -8.42
C LEU A 107 18.61 1.58 -9.37
N GLU A 108 19.12 0.44 -9.84
CA GLU A 108 20.19 0.40 -10.87
C GLU A 108 19.75 1.05 -12.17
N GLY A 109 18.53 0.80 -12.62
CA GLY A 109 17.95 1.46 -13.77
C GLY A 109 17.90 2.98 -13.60
N ALA A 110 17.41 3.47 -12.44
CA ALA A 110 17.35 4.89 -12.15
C ALA A 110 18.73 5.55 -12.11
N ARG A 111 19.70 4.90 -11.45
CA ARG A 111 21.09 5.36 -11.36
C ARG A 111 21.75 5.46 -12.73
N LYS A 112 21.67 4.40 -13.54
CA LYS A 112 22.34 4.33 -14.87
C LYS A 112 21.75 5.31 -15.87
N ASN A 113 20.50 5.72 -15.70
CA ASN A 113 19.80 6.64 -16.61
C ASN A 113 19.79 8.09 -16.13
N GLY A 114 20.82 8.54 -15.44
CA GLY A 114 21.03 9.93 -15.04
C GLY A 114 20.42 10.26 -13.69
N ASN A 115 20.48 9.32 -12.74
CA ASN A 115 19.95 9.51 -11.37
C ASN A 115 18.49 9.99 -11.38
N LYS A 116 17.62 9.21 -12.02
CA LYS A 116 16.18 9.52 -12.04
C LYS A 116 15.62 9.56 -10.63
N ARG A 117 14.73 10.52 -10.38
CA ARG A 117 14.05 10.61 -9.08
C ARG A 117 13.28 9.32 -8.79
N PHE A 118 13.31 8.88 -7.51
CA PHE A 118 12.72 7.61 -7.09
C PHE A 118 11.91 7.79 -5.80
N HIS A 119 10.64 7.45 -5.84
CA HIS A 119 9.80 7.38 -4.64
C HIS A 119 9.44 5.93 -4.34
N HIS A 120 9.81 5.46 -3.14
CA HIS A 120 9.57 4.10 -2.67
C HIS A 120 8.42 4.06 -1.68
N ILE A 121 7.43 3.21 -1.95
CA ILE A 121 6.31 2.96 -1.05
C ILE A 121 6.65 1.74 -0.18
N SER A 122 6.69 1.95 1.13
CA SER A 122 6.94 0.93 2.15
C SER A 122 5.78 0.84 3.15
N THR A 123 5.99 0.21 4.28
CA THR A 123 4.98 -0.14 5.27
C THR A 123 5.50 0.15 6.68
N ASP A 124 4.60 0.39 7.62
CA ASP A 124 4.87 0.48 9.04
C ASP A 124 5.29 -0.87 9.67
N GLU A 125 4.98 -1.98 9.01
CA GLU A 125 5.36 -3.32 9.48
C GLU A 125 6.89 -3.53 9.58
N VAL A 126 7.70 -2.67 8.96
CA VAL A 126 9.17 -2.71 9.09
C VAL A 126 9.65 -2.36 10.50
N PHE A 127 8.85 -1.65 11.29
CA PHE A 127 9.20 -1.23 12.66
C PHE A 127 8.93 -2.30 13.71
N GLY A 128 8.24 -3.39 13.36
CA GLY A 128 7.82 -4.45 14.30
C GLY A 128 6.53 -4.12 15.03
N ALA A 129 6.36 -4.58 16.27
CA ALA A 129 5.14 -4.44 17.03
C ALA A 129 5.26 -3.45 18.20
N LEU A 130 4.15 -2.80 18.51
CA LEU A 130 3.95 -2.01 19.72
C LEU A 130 3.09 -2.81 20.72
N GLU A 131 3.25 -2.51 22.01
CA GLU A 131 2.41 -3.07 23.06
C GLU A 131 0.99 -2.48 23.03
N LEU A 132 -0.01 -3.32 23.32
CA LEU A 132 -1.39 -2.86 23.48
C LEU A 132 -1.49 -1.89 24.66
N GLY A 133 -2.24 -0.80 24.48
CA GLY A 133 -2.43 0.23 25.50
C GLY A 133 -1.24 1.18 25.69
N SER A 134 -0.11 0.94 25.02
CA SER A 134 0.99 1.91 24.97
C SER A 134 0.59 3.18 24.22
N LYS A 135 1.15 4.32 24.65
CA LYS A 135 1.01 5.59 23.90
C LYS A 135 2.11 5.78 22.83
N THR A 136 3.08 4.86 22.79
CA THR A 136 4.18 4.91 21.81
C THR A 136 3.64 4.76 20.39
N LYS A 137 4.20 5.51 19.46
CA LYS A 137 3.95 5.42 18.02
C LYS A 137 5.27 5.29 17.27
N PHE A 138 5.23 4.66 16.11
CA PHE A 138 6.38 4.64 15.19
C PHE A 138 6.64 6.04 14.65
N SER A 139 7.88 6.44 14.60
CA SER A 139 8.38 7.65 13.98
C SER A 139 9.51 7.31 13.01
N GLU A 140 9.97 8.28 12.24
CA GLU A 140 11.09 8.10 11.30
C GLU A 140 12.42 7.72 11.99
N SER A 141 12.52 7.94 13.30
CA SER A 141 13.68 7.54 14.11
C SER A 141 13.53 6.16 14.77
N THR A 142 12.38 5.51 14.64
CA THR A 142 12.17 4.16 15.21
C THR A 142 13.05 3.15 14.48
N PRO A 143 13.86 2.35 15.19
CA PRO A 143 14.64 1.29 14.57
C PRO A 143 13.75 0.23 13.90
N TYR A 144 14.20 -0.34 12.78
CA TYR A 144 13.52 -1.45 12.13
C TYR A 144 13.67 -2.73 12.94
N ASN A 145 12.56 -3.42 13.13
CA ASN A 145 12.48 -4.71 13.84
C ASN A 145 11.39 -5.62 13.22
N PRO A 146 11.49 -5.99 11.93
CA PRO A 146 10.44 -6.73 11.23
C PRO A 146 10.28 -8.17 11.75
N HIS A 147 9.02 -8.66 11.90
CA HIS A 147 8.73 -9.98 12.46
C HIS A 147 8.19 -11.00 11.44
N SER A 148 8.02 -10.63 10.17
CA SER A 148 7.57 -11.53 9.10
C SER A 148 8.52 -11.52 7.91
N PRO A 149 8.55 -12.57 7.06
CA PRO A 149 9.34 -12.54 5.82
C PRO A 149 8.94 -11.37 4.90
N TYR A 150 7.66 -11.01 4.85
CA TYR A 150 7.19 -9.82 4.13
C TYR A 150 7.82 -8.54 4.68
N SER A 151 7.64 -8.26 5.97
CA SER A 151 8.16 -7.03 6.59
C SER A 151 9.68 -6.96 6.55
N ALA A 152 10.39 -8.10 6.68
CA ALA A 152 11.83 -8.18 6.52
C ALA A 152 12.27 -7.86 5.09
N SER A 153 11.55 -8.33 4.06
CA SER A 153 11.83 -8.01 2.67
C SER A 153 11.61 -6.51 2.37
N LYS A 154 10.58 -5.88 2.96
CA LYS A 154 10.34 -4.44 2.84
C LYS A 154 11.40 -3.62 3.57
N ALA A 155 11.81 -4.01 4.78
CA ALA A 155 12.91 -3.38 5.49
C ALA A 155 14.23 -3.43 4.69
N SER A 156 14.49 -4.58 4.04
CA SER A 156 15.66 -4.75 3.18
C SER A 156 15.62 -3.82 1.97
N SER A 157 14.46 -3.67 1.31
CA SER A 157 14.29 -2.73 0.19
C SER A 157 14.46 -1.28 0.63
N ASP A 158 13.93 -0.88 1.79
CA ASP A 158 14.12 0.47 2.35
C ASP A 158 15.60 0.77 2.60
N HIS A 159 16.36 -0.20 3.13
CA HIS A 159 17.82 -0.05 3.32
C HIS A 159 18.56 0.08 1.99
N LEU A 160 18.18 -0.69 0.96
CA LEU A 160 18.76 -0.53 -0.38
C LEU A 160 18.49 0.88 -0.93
N VAL A 161 17.26 1.38 -0.83
CA VAL A 161 16.89 2.72 -1.32
C VAL A 161 17.74 3.80 -0.64
N ARG A 162 17.92 3.73 0.69
CA ARG A 162 18.79 4.67 1.43
C ARG A 162 20.24 4.54 1.01
N ALA A 163 20.77 3.31 0.90
CA ALA A 163 22.14 3.07 0.50
C ALA A 163 22.44 3.65 -0.90
N TYR A 164 21.48 3.58 -1.84
CA TYR A 164 21.65 4.19 -3.17
C TYR A 164 21.68 5.72 -3.11
N HIS A 165 20.94 6.33 -2.18
CA HIS A 165 21.05 7.77 -1.91
C HIS A 165 22.43 8.12 -1.37
N ASP A 166 22.83 7.47 -0.28
CA ASP A 166 24.07 7.80 0.43
C ASP A 166 25.32 7.51 -0.40
N THR A 167 25.31 6.43 -1.18
CA THR A 167 26.48 5.99 -1.96
C THR A 167 26.57 6.66 -3.32
N PHE A 168 25.44 6.82 -4.01
CA PHE A 168 25.41 7.24 -5.41
C PHE A 168 24.72 8.58 -5.63
N GLY A 169 24.19 9.22 -4.59
CA GLY A 169 23.46 10.48 -4.70
C GLY A 169 22.12 10.35 -5.45
N LEU A 170 21.51 9.14 -5.47
CA LEU A 170 20.22 8.95 -6.13
C LEU A 170 19.16 9.81 -5.42
N PRO A 171 18.37 10.65 -6.12
CA PRO A 171 17.38 11.50 -5.47
C PRO A 171 16.13 10.68 -5.10
N ILE A 172 16.14 10.10 -3.89
CA ILE A 172 15.05 9.27 -3.38
C ILE A 172 14.17 9.99 -2.38
N THR A 173 12.96 9.44 -2.20
CA THR A 173 12.12 9.62 -1.02
C THR A 173 11.48 8.28 -0.67
N ILE A 174 11.20 8.04 0.61
CA ILE A 174 10.53 6.83 1.10
C ILE A 174 9.26 7.25 1.84
N SER A 175 8.19 6.48 1.70
CA SER A 175 7.02 6.56 2.57
C SER A 175 6.71 5.22 3.22
N ASN A 176 6.60 5.20 4.56
CA ASN A 176 6.11 4.05 5.30
C ASN A 176 4.66 4.33 5.69
N CYS A 177 3.72 3.61 5.09
CA CYS A 177 2.30 3.83 5.32
C CYS A 177 1.70 2.83 6.29
N ALA A 178 0.65 3.27 6.99
CA ALA A 178 -0.25 2.42 7.76
C ALA A 178 -1.07 1.48 6.86
N ASN A 179 -1.88 0.61 7.48
CA ASN A 179 -2.75 -0.30 6.77
C ASN A 179 -3.80 0.46 5.94
N ASN A 180 -3.78 0.26 4.64
CA ASN A 180 -4.70 0.92 3.72
C ASN A 180 -6.03 0.18 3.60
N TYR A 181 -7.13 0.94 3.38
CA TYR A 181 -8.44 0.43 3.00
C TYR A 181 -9.13 1.36 1.99
N GLY A 182 -10.10 0.85 1.24
CA GLY A 182 -10.83 1.64 0.26
C GLY A 182 -11.15 0.91 -1.06
N PRO A 183 -11.56 1.64 -2.09
CA PRO A 183 -11.84 1.13 -3.43
C PRO A 183 -10.70 0.31 -4.03
N TYR A 184 -11.05 -0.78 -4.75
CA TYR A 184 -10.11 -1.68 -5.41
C TYR A 184 -9.20 -2.50 -4.47
N GLN A 185 -9.44 -2.51 -3.15
CA GLN A 185 -8.71 -3.40 -2.26
C GLN A 185 -9.11 -4.86 -2.52
N PHE A 186 -8.10 -5.73 -2.73
CA PHE A 186 -8.33 -7.15 -2.97
C PHE A 186 -9.11 -7.78 -1.80
N PRO A 187 -10.18 -8.57 -2.05
CA PRO A 187 -11.14 -9.01 -1.02
C PRO A 187 -10.62 -10.11 -0.07
N GLU A 188 -9.31 -10.24 0.09
CA GLU A 188 -8.66 -11.11 1.11
C GLU A 188 -8.32 -10.35 2.40
N LYS A 189 -8.30 -9.01 2.36
CA LYS A 189 -7.96 -8.16 3.50
C LYS A 189 -9.19 -7.83 4.34
N LEU A 190 -8.99 -7.45 5.60
CA LEU A 190 -10.04 -7.29 6.61
C LEU A 190 -11.32 -6.59 6.10
N PHE A 191 -11.21 -5.43 5.48
CA PHE A 191 -12.38 -4.69 4.99
C PHE A 191 -13.07 -5.41 3.83
N GLY A 192 -12.32 -5.70 2.77
CA GLY A 192 -12.87 -6.37 1.59
C GLY A 192 -13.45 -7.74 1.92
N LEU A 193 -12.75 -8.53 2.74
CA LEU A 193 -13.22 -9.85 3.19
C LEU A 193 -14.50 -9.74 4.01
N SER A 194 -14.54 -8.84 4.99
CA SER A 194 -15.72 -8.65 5.85
C SER A 194 -16.94 -8.22 5.04
N ILE A 195 -16.79 -7.18 4.21
CA ILE A 195 -17.89 -6.64 3.40
C ILE A 195 -18.40 -7.69 2.41
N THR A 196 -17.50 -8.33 1.67
CA THR A 196 -17.90 -9.31 0.64
C THR A 196 -18.48 -10.58 1.24
N ASN A 197 -18.00 -11.05 2.41
CA ASN A 197 -18.61 -12.16 3.13
C ASN A 197 -20.05 -11.83 3.54
N ILE A 198 -20.28 -10.64 4.08
CA ILE A 198 -21.62 -10.20 4.47
C ILE A 198 -22.56 -10.14 3.25
N LEU A 199 -22.09 -9.62 2.11
CA LEU A 199 -22.87 -9.58 0.85
C LEU A 199 -23.20 -10.97 0.33
N GLU A 200 -22.35 -11.97 0.59
CA GLU A 200 -22.57 -13.38 0.25
C GLU A 200 -23.38 -14.15 1.31
N GLY A 201 -23.80 -13.51 2.41
CA GLY A 201 -24.48 -14.18 3.52
C GLY A 201 -23.57 -15.10 4.35
N LYS A 202 -22.25 -14.90 4.28
CA LYS A 202 -21.24 -15.65 5.04
C LYS A 202 -20.86 -14.90 6.30
N LYS A 203 -20.33 -15.62 7.30
CA LYS A 203 -19.78 -15.02 8.50
C LYS A 203 -18.47 -14.29 8.23
N VAL A 204 -18.18 -13.29 9.08
CA VAL A 204 -16.93 -12.53 9.05
C VAL A 204 -15.91 -13.20 9.98
N PRO A 205 -14.77 -13.69 9.44
CA PRO A 205 -13.74 -14.31 10.26
C PRO A 205 -12.95 -13.24 11.04
N VAL A 206 -12.77 -13.47 12.33
CA VAL A 206 -11.97 -12.63 13.23
C VAL A 206 -10.86 -13.49 13.84
N TYR A 207 -9.60 -13.12 13.58
CA TYR A 207 -8.44 -13.86 14.10
C TYR A 207 -8.27 -13.69 15.60
N GLY A 208 -8.04 -14.81 16.32
CA GLY A 208 -7.75 -14.85 17.74
C GLY A 208 -8.85 -14.20 18.57
N ASP A 209 -8.48 -13.23 19.41
CA ASP A 209 -9.40 -12.45 20.26
C ASP A 209 -9.97 -11.20 19.57
N GLY A 210 -9.51 -10.88 18.35
CA GLY A 210 -9.90 -9.69 17.61
C GLY A 210 -9.33 -8.37 18.12
N LEU A 211 -8.50 -8.39 19.17
CA LEU A 211 -7.96 -7.19 19.82
C LEU A 211 -6.71 -6.62 19.16
N TYR A 212 -6.37 -7.10 17.97
CA TYR A 212 -5.28 -6.54 17.17
C TYR A 212 -5.61 -5.12 16.72
N VAL A 213 -4.71 -4.19 16.97
CA VAL A 213 -4.87 -2.77 16.64
C VAL A 213 -4.03 -2.42 15.42
N ARG A 214 -4.62 -1.71 14.49
CA ARG A 214 -3.94 -1.15 13.31
C ARG A 214 -4.27 0.33 13.18
N ASP A 215 -3.32 1.08 12.69
CA ASP A 215 -3.60 2.39 12.12
C ASP A 215 -4.20 2.19 10.71
N TRP A 216 -5.32 2.82 10.42
CA TRP A 216 -6.06 2.64 9.19
C TRP A 216 -6.08 3.91 8.36
N LEU A 217 -5.51 3.81 7.16
CA LEU A 217 -5.36 4.92 6.23
C LEU A 217 -6.27 4.72 5.02
N TYR A 218 -7.14 5.69 4.77
CA TYR A 218 -7.96 5.67 3.56
C TYR A 218 -7.08 5.85 2.32
N VAL A 219 -7.26 5.01 1.31
CA VAL A 219 -6.36 4.94 0.15
C VAL A 219 -6.25 6.25 -0.63
N LEU A 220 -7.32 7.08 -0.68
CA LEU A 220 -7.26 8.37 -1.36
C LEU A 220 -6.45 9.40 -0.57
N ASP A 221 -6.48 9.37 0.75
CA ASP A 221 -5.60 10.21 1.58
C ASP A 221 -4.14 9.79 1.43
N HIS A 222 -3.88 8.48 1.30
CA HIS A 222 -2.55 7.98 1.00
C HIS A 222 -2.05 8.45 -0.37
N CYS A 223 -2.87 8.39 -1.41
CA CYS A 223 -2.51 8.90 -2.75
C CYS A 223 -2.17 10.39 -2.71
N GLU A 224 -2.89 11.18 -1.93
CA GLU A 224 -2.59 12.60 -1.75
C GLU A 224 -1.26 12.82 -1.02
N ALA A 225 -0.96 12.04 0.03
CA ALA A 225 0.31 12.08 0.74
C ALA A 225 1.49 11.77 -0.19
N ILE A 226 1.38 10.69 -0.99
CA ILE A 226 2.41 10.31 -1.97
C ILE A 226 2.62 11.43 -2.98
N ASP A 227 1.55 11.99 -3.54
CA ASP A 227 1.64 13.11 -4.48
C ASP A 227 2.37 14.31 -3.86
N LEU A 228 2.04 14.63 -2.61
CA LEU A 228 2.65 15.76 -1.92
C LEU A 228 4.15 15.52 -1.65
N ILE A 229 4.54 14.29 -1.27
CA ILE A 229 5.95 13.90 -1.12
C ILE A 229 6.68 14.00 -2.47
N ILE A 230 6.05 13.55 -3.56
CA ILE A 230 6.61 13.70 -4.91
C ILE A 230 6.81 15.17 -5.27
N GLN A 231 5.90 16.06 -4.91
CA GLN A 231 5.98 17.48 -5.27
C GLN A 231 6.96 18.26 -4.38
N LYS A 232 6.96 18.01 -3.08
CA LYS A 232 7.58 18.88 -2.08
C LYS A 232 8.50 18.15 -1.09
N GLY A 233 8.49 16.82 -1.05
CA GLY A 233 9.31 16.05 -0.12
C GLY A 233 10.80 16.28 -0.34
N ARG A 234 11.54 16.40 0.76
CA ARG A 234 13.00 16.55 0.71
C ARG A 234 13.66 15.25 0.23
N VAL A 235 14.60 15.38 -0.67
CA VAL A 235 15.40 14.26 -1.19
C VAL A 235 16.19 13.63 -0.03
N GLY A 236 16.26 12.31 -0.01
CA GLY A 236 16.89 11.50 1.05
C GLY A 236 15.98 11.19 2.24
N GLU A 237 14.80 11.83 2.35
CA GLU A 237 13.95 11.73 3.52
C GLU A 237 12.92 10.60 3.45
N THR A 238 12.57 10.10 4.63
CA THR A 238 11.46 9.19 4.87
C THR A 238 10.32 9.96 5.51
N TYR A 239 9.07 9.63 5.13
CA TYR A 239 7.84 10.17 5.70
C TYR A 239 6.92 9.04 6.13
N LEU A 240 6.40 9.10 7.35
CA LEU A 240 5.40 8.17 7.84
C LEU A 240 4.00 8.70 7.55
N ILE A 241 3.11 7.84 7.05
CA ILE A 241 1.75 8.21 6.64
C ILE A 241 0.76 7.34 7.40
N GLY A 242 0.11 7.90 8.40
CA GLY A 242 -0.95 7.28 9.19
C GLY A 242 -2.33 7.89 8.93
N GLY A 243 -3.37 7.21 9.33
CA GLY A 243 -4.75 7.67 9.14
C GLY A 243 -5.43 8.07 10.45
N LEU A 244 -5.54 7.16 11.38
CA LEU A 244 -6.22 7.39 12.65
C LEU A 244 -5.30 8.01 13.70
N THR A 245 -5.88 8.87 14.51
CA THR A 245 -5.21 9.41 15.71
C THR A 245 -5.45 8.57 16.96
N GLN A 246 -6.42 7.63 16.93
CA GLN A 246 -6.80 6.75 18.03
C GLN A 246 -6.71 5.28 17.60
N ASP A 247 -6.31 4.43 18.53
CA ASP A 247 -6.29 2.98 18.36
C ASP A 247 -7.71 2.45 18.14
N ILE A 248 -7.88 1.56 17.15
CA ILE A 248 -9.11 0.84 16.91
C ILE A 248 -8.78 -0.63 16.65
N SER A 249 -9.44 -1.54 17.37
CA SER A 249 -9.22 -2.97 17.22
C SER A 249 -9.94 -3.54 15.99
N ASN A 250 -9.43 -4.67 15.48
CA ASN A 250 -10.05 -5.35 14.34
C ASN A 250 -11.50 -5.75 14.64
N ILE A 251 -11.81 -6.17 15.87
CA ILE A 251 -13.20 -6.51 16.24
C ILE A 251 -14.11 -5.28 16.24
N GLU A 252 -13.63 -4.11 16.67
CA GLU A 252 -14.42 -2.86 16.62
C GLU A 252 -14.69 -2.45 15.17
N ILE A 253 -13.73 -2.62 14.26
CA ILE A 253 -13.93 -2.40 12.82
C ILE A 253 -14.98 -3.34 12.27
N VAL A 254 -14.88 -4.64 12.55
CA VAL A 254 -15.85 -5.65 12.09
C VAL A 254 -17.26 -5.30 12.62
N LYS A 255 -17.39 -4.90 13.88
CA LYS A 255 -18.67 -4.44 14.46
C LYS A 255 -19.22 -3.20 13.76
N LYS A 256 -18.37 -2.23 13.39
CA LYS A 256 -18.80 -1.07 12.60
C LYS A 256 -19.30 -1.48 11.21
N ILE A 257 -18.57 -2.36 10.48
CA ILE A 257 -18.98 -2.89 9.18
C ILE A 257 -20.34 -3.59 9.27
N ILE A 258 -20.49 -4.50 10.23
CA ILE A 258 -21.73 -5.23 10.50
C ILE A 258 -22.90 -4.27 10.74
N LYS A 259 -22.68 -3.26 11.58
CA LYS A 259 -23.70 -2.22 11.89
C LYS A 259 -24.12 -1.45 10.63
N TYR A 260 -23.16 -0.97 9.82
CA TYR A 260 -23.46 -0.21 8.60
C TYR A 260 -24.11 -1.08 7.50
N MET A 261 -23.95 -2.40 7.58
CA MET A 261 -24.57 -3.35 6.66
C MET A 261 -25.87 -3.97 7.23
N ASN A 262 -26.40 -3.44 8.34
CA ASN A 262 -27.64 -3.91 8.98
C ASN A 262 -27.59 -5.40 9.37
N LYS A 263 -26.45 -5.84 9.89
CA LYS A 263 -26.21 -7.20 10.40
C LYS A 263 -26.02 -7.19 11.92
N THR A 264 -25.82 -8.37 12.50
CA THR A 264 -25.65 -8.57 13.95
C THR A 264 -24.33 -9.24 14.27
N GLU A 265 -23.94 -9.27 15.55
CA GLU A 265 -22.72 -9.95 15.99
C GLU A 265 -22.77 -11.49 15.78
N ASN A 266 -23.95 -12.08 15.51
CA ASN A 266 -24.08 -13.48 15.11
C ASN A 266 -23.42 -13.79 13.75
N ASP A 267 -23.14 -12.76 12.96
CA ASP A 267 -22.44 -12.86 11.69
C ASP A 267 -20.91 -12.89 11.86
N ILE A 268 -20.39 -12.83 13.09
CA ILE A 268 -18.96 -12.98 13.41
C ILE A 268 -18.62 -14.45 13.67
N GLU A 269 -17.42 -14.87 13.22
CA GLU A 269 -16.82 -16.16 13.52
C GLU A 269 -15.37 -15.98 13.97
N TYR A 270 -15.05 -16.37 15.21
CA TYR A 270 -13.66 -16.34 15.68
C TYR A 270 -12.90 -17.53 15.11
N VAL A 271 -11.75 -17.25 14.50
CA VAL A 271 -10.89 -18.26 13.86
C VAL A 271 -9.52 -18.32 14.53
N LYS A 272 -8.79 -19.43 14.28
CA LYS A 272 -7.43 -19.61 14.80
C LYS A 272 -6.52 -18.47 14.35
N ASP A 273 -5.72 -17.97 15.29
CA ASP A 273 -4.74 -16.92 14.99
C ASP A 273 -3.55 -17.43 14.19
N ARG A 274 -2.85 -16.51 13.51
CA ARG A 274 -1.66 -16.79 12.72
C ARG A 274 -0.37 -16.64 13.54
N PRO A 275 0.71 -17.37 13.22
CA PRO A 275 2.02 -17.18 13.85
C PRO A 275 2.58 -15.77 13.59
N GLY A 276 3.29 -15.20 14.57
CA GLY A 276 3.96 -13.90 14.42
C GLY A 276 3.02 -12.73 14.20
N HIS A 277 1.80 -12.78 14.71
CA HIS A 277 0.81 -11.74 14.53
C HIS A 277 1.07 -10.57 15.49
N ASP A 278 1.64 -9.50 14.97
CA ASP A 278 1.93 -8.27 15.71
C ASP A 278 0.67 -7.65 16.30
N ARG A 279 0.71 -7.29 17.59
CA ARG A 279 -0.49 -6.87 18.34
C ARG A 279 -0.95 -5.46 18.01
N ARG A 280 -0.03 -4.51 17.78
CA ARG A 280 -0.40 -3.10 17.56
C ARG A 280 0.57 -2.42 16.61
N TYR A 281 0.01 -1.66 15.66
CA TYR A 281 0.71 -0.66 14.86
C TYR A 281 0.06 0.71 15.07
N ALA A 282 0.86 1.74 15.23
CA ALA A 282 0.41 3.12 15.29
C ALA A 282 1.52 4.04 14.78
N ILE A 283 1.18 5.00 13.95
CA ILE A 283 2.11 5.90 13.28
C ILE A 283 2.02 7.33 13.85
N ASP A 284 3.17 7.95 14.06
CA ASP A 284 3.28 9.39 14.24
C ASP A 284 3.58 10.06 12.89
N TRP A 285 2.58 10.66 12.28
CA TRP A 285 2.71 11.38 11.01
C TRP A 285 2.99 12.88 11.17
N THR A 286 3.51 13.29 12.34
CA THR A 286 3.80 14.71 12.64
C THR A 286 4.78 15.34 11.66
N LYS A 287 5.77 14.59 11.16
CA LYS A 287 6.78 15.11 10.23
C LYS A 287 6.15 15.51 8.89
N ILE A 288 5.38 14.64 8.25
CA ILE A 288 4.74 14.98 6.98
C ILE A 288 3.76 16.14 7.13
N ASN A 289 3.07 16.25 8.26
CA ASN A 289 2.20 17.38 8.56
C ASN A 289 2.98 18.69 8.67
N LYS A 290 4.04 18.72 9.48
CA LYS A 290 4.84 19.94 9.69
C LYS A 290 5.58 20.38 8.45
N GLU A 291 6.17 19.46 7.70
CA GLU A 291 7.02 19.79 6.56
C GLU A 291 6.23 20.01 5.27
N LEU A 292 5.17 19.25 5.05
CA LEU A 292 4.43 19.25 3.80
C LEU A 292 2.98 19.76 3.93
N GLY A 293 2.49 19.94 5.14
CA GLY A 293 1.11 20.39 5.39
C GLY A 293 0.05 19.31 5.15
N TRP A 294 0.44 18.01 5.11
CA TRP A 294 -0.50 16.92 4.89
C TRP A 294 -1.19 16.49 6.21
N SER A 295 -2.45 16.18 6.10
CA SER A 295 -3.21 15.45 7.12
C SER A 295 -4.30 14.61 6.44
N PRO A 296 -4.76 13.50 7.06
CA PRO A 296 -5.92 12.77 6.56
C PRO A 296 -7.13 13.70 6.43
N LYS A 297 -7.87 13.61 5.33
CA LYS A 297 -9.04 14.46 5.06
C LYS A 297 -10.35 13.77 5.35
N HIS A 298 -10.38 12.44 5.23
CA HIS A 298 -11.58 11.67 5.44
C HIS A 298 -11.62 11.14 6.87
N SER A 299 -12.74 11.36 7.58
CA SER A 299 -12.97 10.66 8.84
C SER A 299 -13.08 9.15 8.58
N PHE A 300 -12.72 8.35 9.58
CA PHE A 300 -12.77 6.90 9.44
C PHE A 300 -14.18 6.40 9.06
N ASP A 301 -15.22 6.95 9.70
CA ASP A 301 -16.61 6.52 9.47
C ASP A 301 -17.10 6.89 8.06
N GLU A 302 -16.79 8.07 7.56
CA GLU A 302 -17.11 8.47 6.18
C GLU A 302 -16.42 7.59 5.14
N ALA A 303 -15.12 7.37 5.30
CA ALA A 303 -14.33 6.53 4.40
C ALA A 303 -14.74 5.06 4.46
N LEU A 304 -15.12 4.55 5.64
CA LEU A 304 -15.67 3.20 5.80
C LEU A 304 -17.00 3.04 5.06
N GLN A 305 -17.92 3.98 5.21
CA GLN A 305 -19.20 3.95 4.50
C GLN A 305 -19.00 4.03 2.99
N ALA A 306 -18.14 4.93 2.52
CA ALA A 306 -17.79 5.02 1.10
C ALA A 306 -17.18 3.71 0.57
N THR A 307 -16.36 3.04 1.38
CA THR A 307 -15.78 1.73 1.03
C THR A 307 -16.86 0.66 0.92
N ILE A 308 -17.79 0.59 1.88
CA ILE A 308 -18.91 -0.36 1.86
C ILE A 308 -19.78 -0.15 0.62
N GLU A 309 -20.17 1.09 0.32
CA GLU A 309 -20.98 1.40 -0.85
C GLU A 309 -20.23 1.05 -2.14
N TRP A 310 -18.92 1.34 -2.22
CA TRP A 310 -18.13 0.93 -3.38
C TRP A 310 -18.18 -0.58 -3.63
N TYR A 311 -18.05 -1.43 -2.59
CA TYR A 311 -18.13 -2.88 -2.75
C TYR A 311 -19.53 -3.35 -3.18
N LYS A 312 -20.59 -2.70 -2.70
CA LYS A 312 -21.98 -3.00 -3.14
C LYS A 312 -22.18 -2.68 -4.62
N GLU A 313 -21.69 -1.53 -5.07
CA GLU A 313 -21.83 -1.08 -6.46
C GLU A 313 -20.93 -1.86 -7.44
N ASN A 314 -19.86 -2.49 -6.95
CA ASN A 314 -18.85 -3.17 -7.75
C ASN A 314 -18.84 -4.70 -7.54
N GLU A 315 -20.00 -5.33 -7.35
CA GLU A 315 -20.09 -6.79 -7.14
C GLU A 315 -19.43 -7.59 -8.25
N ASN A 316 -19.62 -7.22 -9.50
CA ASN A 316 -19.03 -7.91 -10.65
C ASN A 316 -17.49 -7.87 -10.65
N TRP A 317 -16.90 -6.88 -10.02
CA TRP A 317 -15.46 -6.76 -9.89
C TRP A 317 -14.91 -7.75 -8.84
N TRP A 318 -15.42 -7.72 -7.62
CA TRP A 318 -14.83 -8.53 -6.55
C TRP A 318 -15.27 -10.00 -6.57
N ARG A 319 -16.45 -10.35 -7.12
CA ARG A 319 -16.87 -11.76 -7.23
C ARG A 319 -15.88 -12.60 -8.04
N LYS A 320 -15.30 -12.03 -9.11
CA LYS A 320 -14.29 -12.70 -9.93
C LYS A 320 -12.96 -12.95 -9.19
N LEU A 321 -12.69 -12.20 -8.12
CA LEU A 321 -11.46 -12.28 -7.35
C LEU A 321 -11.54 -13.25 -6.16
N LYS A 322 -12.74 -13.72 -5.83
CA LYS A 322 -12.99 -14.65 -4.70
C LYS A 322 -13.13 -16.12 -5.13
N THR A 323 -12.90 -16.43 -6.40
CA THR A 323 -13.00 -17.79 -6.94
C THR A 323 -11.74 -18.59 -6.70
#